data_9ce2cc5367477a0a4661aba386fb2f72
#
_entry.id   9ce2cc5367477a0a4661aba386fb2f72
#
_cell.length_a   1.000
_cell.length_b   1.000
_cell.length_c   1.000
_cell.angle_alpha   90.00
_cell.angle_beta   90.00
_cell.angle_gamma   90.00
#
_symmetry.space_group_name_H-M   'P 1'
#
loop_
_entity.id
_entity.type
_entity.pdbx_description
1 polymer ?
#
loop_
_entity_poly.entity_id
_entity_poly.type
_entity_poly.pdbx_seq_one_letter_code
_entity_poly.pdbx_strand_id
1 'polypeptide(L)'
;MIIDLGDKKLKTVDDNFWIAPNARVIGDVNLERDASIWFNAILRADNEPITIGEGSNVQDGAIIHTDPGYACNIGKKVTVGHMAMLHGCSIGDGSLIGIGSVVLNAVSYTHLTLPTSG
;
A
#
# COMPACT_ATOMS: atom_id res chain seq x y z
N MET A 1 -6.54 -8.29 9.74
CA MET A 1 -7.58 -7.59 10.53
C MET A 1 -7.91 -6.27 9.88
N ILE A 2 -9.18 -6.01 9.67
CA ILE A 2 -9.68 -4.75 9.10
C ILE A 2 -10.19 -3.90 10.26
N ILE A 3 -9.69 -2.67 10.39
CA ILE A 3 -10.01 -1.79 11.50
C ILE A 3 -10.58 -0.48 10.95
N ASP A 4 -11.82 -0.18 11.32
CA ASP A 4 -12.47 1.08 10.98
C ASP A 4 -12.06 2.18 11.96
N LEU A 5 -11.89 3.40 11.45
CA LEU A 5 -11.62 4.59 12.25
C LEU A 5 -12.75 5.60 12.00
N GLY A 6 -13.87 5.44 12.71
CA GLY A 6 -15.06 6.25 12.46
C GLY A 6 -15.61 5.98 11.06
N ASP A 7 -15.68 7.02 10.22
CA ASP A 7 -16.13 6.90 8.85
C ASP A 7 -14.99 6.56 7.87
N LYS A 8 -13.76 6.43 8.36
CA LYS A 8 -12.62 5.95 7.58
C LYS A 8 -12.64 4.44 7.57
N LYS A 9 -12.99 3.85 6.45
CA LYS A 9 -13.23 2.41 6.31
C LYS A 9 -12.62 1.88 5.04
N LEU A 10 -12.33 0.58 5.03
CA LEU A 10 -11.93 -0.13 3.83
C LEU A 10 -13.02 0.00 2.76
N LYS A 11 -12.62 0.38 1.55
CA LYS A 11 -13.46 0.42 0.36
C LYS A 11 -12.86 -0.50 -0.70
N THR A 12 -13.70 -1.31 -1.32
CA THR A 12 -13.30 -2.25 -2.36
C THR A 12 -14.19 -2.08 -3.57
N VAL A 13 -13.65 -2.37 -4.75
CA VAL A 13 -14.44 -2.33 -6.00
C VAL A 13 -15.38 -3.51 -6.08
N ASP A 14 -14.88 -4.69 -5.71
CA ASP A 14 -15.64 -5.94 -5.69
C ASP A 14 -14.98 -6.90 -4.67
N ASP A 15 -15.38 -8.16 -4.69
CA ASP A 15 -14.86 -9.17 -3.76
C ASP A 15 -13.53 -9.77 -4.21
N ASN A 16 -13.00 -9.33 -5.35
CA ASN A 16 -11.77 -9.89 -5.90
C ASN A 16 -10.54 -9.16 -5.34
N PHE A 17 -10.24 -9.44 -4.10
CA PHE A 17 -9.04 -8.98 -3.40
C PHE A 17 -8.69 -10.00 -2.33
N TRP A 18 -7.49 -9.91 -1.79
CA TRP A 18 -7.07 -10.81 -0.71
C TRP A 18 -6.28 -10.06 0.36
N ILE A 19 -6.62 -10.31 1.61
CA ILE A 19 -5.94 -9.78 2.77
C ILE A 19 -5.54 -10.95 3.66
N ALA A 20 -4.24 -11.09 3.92
CA ALA A 20 -3.76 -12.15 4.80
C ALA A 20 -4.36 -12.02 6.20
N PRO A 21 -4.62 -13.14 6.89
CA PRO A 21 -5.26 -13.10 8.21
C PRO A 21 -4.58 -12.22 9.24
N ASN A 22 -3.26 -12.14 9.20
CA ASN A 22 -2.49 -11.33 10.15
C ASN A 22 -2.01 -9.99 9.59
N ALA A 23 -2.44 -9.60 8.40
CA ALA A 23 -2.25 -8.24 7.92
C ALA A 23 -3.23 -7.31 8.63
N ARG A 24 -2.87 -6.03 8.73
CA ARG A 24 -3.74 -5.03 9.33
C ARG A 24 -4.01 -3.94 8.32
N VAL A 25 -5.31 -3.73 8.04
CA VAL A 25 -5.77 -2.72 7.11
C VAL A 25 -6.63 -1.76 7.92
N ILE A 26 -6.13 -0.55 8.13
CA ILE A 26 -6.65 0.40 9.12
C ILE A 26 -7.09 1.68 8.43
N GLY A 27 -8.34 2.07 8.63
CA GLY A 27 -8.86 3.35 8.19
C GLY A 27 -9.22 3.42 6.72
N ASP A 28 -8.88 4.54 6.07
CA ASP A 28 -9.32 4.91 4.72
C ASP A 28 -8.45 4.25 3.65
N VAL A 29 -8.62 2.95 3.47
CA VAL A 29 -7.89 2.16 2.48
C VAL A 29 -8.82 1.79 1.33
N ASN A 30 -8.35 2.01 0.11
CA ASN A 30 -9.06 1.61 -1.11
C ASN A 30 -8.29 0.48 -1.78
N LEU A 31 -8.93 -0.68 -1.93
CA LEU A 31 -8.37 -1.81 -2.65
C LEU A 31 -9.10 -1.99 -3.96
N GLU A 32 -8.37 -1.97 -5.05
CA GLU A 32 -8.92 -2.24 -6.36
C GLU A 32 -8.87 -3.73 -6.67
N ARG A 33 -9.42 -4.12 -7.84
CA ARG A 33 -9.54 -5.52 -8.23
C ARG A 33 -8.18 -6.21 -8.23
N ASP A 34 -8.13 -7.43 -7.76
CA ASP A 34 -6.91 -8.26 -7.70
C ASP A 34 -5.80 -7.70 -6.80
N ALA A 35 -6.09 -6.73 -5.97
CA ALA A 35 -5.13 -6.27 -4.97
C ALA A 35 -4.93 -7.34 -3.90
N SER A 36 -3.70 -7.48 -3.40
CA SER A 36 -3.39 -8.43 -2.35
C SER A 36 -2.47 -7.84 -1.29
N ILE A 37 -2.80 -8.11 -0.04
CA ILE A 37 -2.07 -7.62 1.12
C ILE A 37 -1.60 -8.84 1.90
N TRP A 38 -0.29 -8.99 2.03
CA TRP A 38 0.32 -10.22 2.49
C TRP A 38 0.61 -10.22 3.99
N PHE A 39 1.21 -11.29 4.48
CA PHE A 39 1.34 -11.55 5.91
C PHE A 39 2.12 -10.44 6.64
N ASN A 40 1.63 -10.03 7.78
CA ASN A 40 2.24 -9.01 8.65
C ASN A 40 2.35 -7.61 8.01
N ALA A 41 1.78 -7.39 6.83
CA ALA A 41 1.74 -6.06 6.26
C ALA A 41 0.79 -5.16 7.05
N ILE A 42 1.11 -3.87 7.11
CA ILE A 42 0.30 -2.88 7.83
C ILE A 42 0.04 -1.70 6.90
N LEU A 43 -1.23 -1.44 6.62
CA LEU A 43 -1.70 -0.27 5.91
C LEU A 43 -2.47 0.58 6.90
N ARG A 44 -1.92 1.74 7.27
CA ARG A 44 -2.56 2.62 8.25
C ARG A 44 -2.90 3.95 7.61
N ALA A 45 -4.16 4.11 7.22
CA ALA A 45 -4.70 5.31 6.58
C ALA A 45 -5.56 6.09 7.59
N ASP A 46 -4.89 6.64 8.58
CA ASP A 46 -5.53 7.37 9.67
C ASP A 46 -5.57 8.89 9.42
N ASN A 47 -4.91 9.37 8.38
CA ASN A 47 -4.92 10.76 7.94
C ASN A 47 -5.51 10.87 6.53
N GLU A 48 -4.68 10.61 5.52
CA GLU A 48 -5.08 10.61 4.12
C GLU A 48 -5.30 9.17 3.62
N PRO A 49 -5.98 8.99 2.49
CA PRO A 49 -6.23 7.65 1.96
C PRO A 49 -4.96 6.93 1.51
N ILE A 50 -5.02 5.60 1.58
CA ILE A 50 -4.11 4.70 0.89
C ILE A 50 -4.91 4.01 -0.21
N THR A 51 -4.42 4.07 -1.45
CA THR A 51 -5.04 3.38 -2.58
C THR A 51 -4.08 2.36 -3.15
N ILE A 52 -4.54 1.11 -3.24
CA ILE A 52 -3.78 0.02 -3.85
C ILE A 52 -4.44 -0.31 -5.17
N GLY A 53 -3.72 -0.05 -6.26
CA GLY A 53 -4.24 -0.21 -7.62
C GLY A 53 -4.46 -1.66 -8.04
N GLU A 54 -5.15 -1.82 -9.15
CA GLU A 54 -5.52 -3.13 -9.69
C GLU A 54 -4.29 -4.00 -9.91
N GLY A 55 -4.35 -5.24 -9.45
CA GLY A 55 -3.29 -6.22 -9.64
C GLY A 55 -2.02 -5.98 -8.82
N SER A 56 -2.03 -5.00 -7.94
CA SER A 56 -0.86 -4.69 -7.11
C SER A 56 -0.82 -5.55 -5.86
N ASN A 57 0.39 -5.83 -5.37
CA ASN A 57 0.58 -6.61 -4.17
C ASN A 57 1.47 -5.88 -3.17
N VAL A 58 1.10 -5.97 -1.91
CA VAL A 58 1.87 -5.45 -0.78
C VAL A 58 2.36 -6.66 -0.01
N GLN A 59 3.66 -6.93 -0.12
CA GLN A 59 4.23 -8.17 0.36
C GLN A 59 4.50 -8.15 1.87
N ASP A 60 4.93 -9.31 2.36
CA ASP A 60 5.05 -9.60 3.78
C ASP A 60 5.86 -8.52 4.52
N GLY A 61 5.31 -8.03 5.61
CA GLY A 61 5.98 -7.09 6.50
C GLY A 61 6.09 -5.66 5.98
N ALA A 62 5.57 -5.35 4.80
CA ALA A 62 5.59 -3.98 4.29
C ALA A 62 4.67 -3.08 5.12
N ILE A 63 5.05 -1.81 5.25
CA ILE A 63 4.28 -0.83 6.00
C ILE A 63 3.98 0.36 5.11
N ILE A 64 2.71 0.74 5.03
CA ILE A 64 2.24 1.90 4.27
C ILE A 64 1.49 2.82 5.24
N HIS A 65 1.91 4.08 5.27
CA HIS A 65 1.31 5.09 6.13
C HIS A 65 1.15 6.40 5.37
N THR A 66 0.37 7.32 5.93
CA THR A 66 0.10 8.64 5.35
C THR A 66 0.26 9.71 6.40
N ASP A 67 0.49 10.95 5.96
CA ASP A 67 0.46 12.13 6.80
C ASP A 67 -0.60 13.10 6.29
N PRO A 68 -1.06 14.07 7.08
CA PRO A 68 -1.96 15.11 6.58
C PRO A 68 -1.39 15.78 5.33
N GLY A 69 -2.18 15.79 4.24
CA GLY A 69 -1.77 16.34 2.96
C GLY A 69 -0.94 15.39 2.09
N TYR A 70 -0.60 14.19 2.56
CA TYR A 70 0.24 13.23 1.83
C TYR A 70 -0.43 11.86 1.80
N ALA A 71 -1.33 11.68 0.85
CA ALA A 71 -1.94 10.38 0.56
C ALA A 71 -0.89 9.43 -0.04
N CYS A 72 -1.14 8.13 0.03
CA CYS A 72 -0.27 7.15 -0.58
C CYS A 72 -1.03 6.45 -1.71
N ASN A 73 -0.55 6.64 -2.94
CA ASN A 73 -1.20 6.11 -4.13
C ASN A 73 -0.29 5.10 -4.82
N ILE A 74 -0.69 3.85 -4.77
CA ILE A 74 0.01 2.75 -5.44
C ILE A 74 -0.75 2.46 -6.72
N GLY A 75 -0.06 2.53 -7.84
CA GLY A 75 -0.65 2.31 -9.16
C GLY A 75 -1.03 0.86 -9.40
N LYS A 76 -1.27 0.53 -10.68
CA LYS A 76 -1.66 -0.81 -11.10
C LYS A 76 -0.44 -1.70 -11.29
N LYS A 77 -0.58 -2.98 -10.99
CA LYS A 77 0.47 -4.00 -11.20
C LYS A 77 1.81 -3.61 -10.57
N VAL A 78 1.74 -3.02 -9.40
CA VAL A 78 2.92 -2.66 -8.60
C VAL A 78 3.21 -3.79 -7.63
N THR A 79 4.48 -4.10 -7.49
CA THR A 79 4.96 -4.99 -6.44
C THR A 79 5.63 -4.15 -5.36
N VAL A 80 5.08 -4.17 -4.17
CA VAL A 80 5.72 -3.58 -2.98
C VAL A 80 6.43 -4.71 -2.25
N GLY A 81 7.75 -4.72 -2.31
CA GLY A 81 8.57 -5.80 -1.78
C GLY A 81 8.47 -5.95 -0.27
N HIS A 82 8.92 -7.12 0.19
CA HIS A 82 8.91 -7.44 1.62
C HIS A 82 9.58 -6.36 2.45
N MET A 83 9.02 -6.01 3.59
CA MET A 83 9.60 -5.07 4.55
C MET A 83 9.82 -3.66 4.00
N ALA A 84 9.24 -3.31 2.85
CA ALA A 84 9.32 -1.95 2.33
C ALA A 84 8.51 -1.00 3.20
N MET A 85 8.93 0.26 3.25
CA MET A 85 8.21 1.33 3.96
C MET A 85 7.83 2.42 2.96
N LEU A 86 6.53 2.59 2.73
CA LEU A 86 5.99 3.63 1.87
C LEU A 86 5.21 4.62 2.72
N HIS A 87 5.56 5.90 2.62
CA HIS A 87 4.98 6.92 3.48
C HIS A 87 4.58 8.15 2.66
N GLY A 88 3.26 8.35 2.46
CA GLY A 88 2.74 9.53 1.78
C GLY A 88 3.30 9.76 0.38
N CYS A 89 3.46 8.72 -0.42
CA CYS A 89 4.14 8.79 -1.72
C CYS A 89 3.23 8.26 -2.83
N SER A 90 3.64 8.46 -4.08
CA SER A 90 2.94 7.96 -5.26
C SER A 90 3.86 7.03 -6.04
N ILE A 91 3.35 5.84 -6.35
CA ILE A 91 4.09 4.82 -7.10
C ILE A 91 3.35 4.57 -8.40
N GLY A 92 4.04 4.77 -9.52
CA GLY A 92 3.47 4.59 -10.85
C GLY A 92 3.22 3.13 -11.21
N ASP A 93 2.37 2.93 -12.21
CA ASP A 93 1.98 1.61 -12.67
C ASP A 93 3.19 0.76 -13.05
N GLY A 94 3.15 -0.52 -12.73
CA GLY A 94 4.18 -1.49 -13.10
C GLY A 94 5.49 -1.39 -12.35
N SER A 95 5.58 -0.51 -11.34
CA SER A 95 6.83 -0.32 -10.58
C SER A 95 7.11 -1.52 -9.67
N LEU A 96 8.38 -1.76 -9.42
CA LEU A 96 8.83 -2.72 -8.43
C LEU A 96 9.57 -1.98 -7.33
N ILE A 97 9.02 -2.01 -6.14
CA ILE A 97 9.66 -1.47 -4.93
C ILE A 97 10.42 -2.61 -4.27
N GLY A 98 11.74 -2.51 -4.28
CA GLY A 98 12.59 -3.57 -3.77
C GLY A 98 12.43 -3.83 -2.28
N ILE A 99 12.86 -5.01 -1.86
CA ILE A 99 12.82 -5.43 -0.46
C ILE A 99 13.51 -4.41 0.43
N GLY A 100 12.84 -3.99 1.51
CA GLY A 100 13.41 -3.08 2.50
C GLY A 100 13.55 -1.63 2.05
N SER A 101 13.04 -1.26 0.86
CA SER A 101 13.10 0.12 0.37
C SER A 101 12.30 1.06 1.25
N VAL A 102 12.74 2.31 1.33
CA VAL A 102 12.03 3.37 2.07
C VAL A 102 11.72 4.51 1.11
N VAL A 103 10.43 4.85 0.99
CA VAL A 103 9.95 5.93 0.13
C VAL A 103 9.13 6.89 0.99
N LEU A 104 9.55 8.14 1.06
CA LEU A 104 9.00 9.13 1.99
C LEU A 104 8.02 10.09 1.31
N ASN A 105 7.47 11.02 2.09
CA ASN A 105 6.43 11.96 1.67
C ASN A 105 6.80 12.72 0.39
N ALA A 106 5.79 12.93 -0.46
CA ALA A 106 5.86 13.69 -1.71
C ALA A 106 6.78 13.09 -2.77
N VAL A 107 7.38 11.92 -2.54
CA VAL A 107 8.18 11.24 -3.56
C VAL A 107 7.24 10.57 -4.55
N SER A 108 7.56 10.67 -5.84
CA SER A 108 6.81 10.03 -6.92
C SER A 108 7.75 9.17 -7.76
N TYR A 109 7.33 7.95 -8.04
CA TYR A 109 8.05 7.04 -8.93
C TYR A 109 7.16 6.60 -10.07
N THR A 110 7.70 6.58 -11.29
CA THR A 110 7.00 6.09 -12.47
C THR A 110 7.86 5.03 -13.14
N HIS A 111 7.33 3.81 -13.22
CA HIS A 111 8.00 2.67 -13.88
C HIS A 111 9.41 2.39 -13.36
N LEU A 112 9.65 2.61 -12.08
CA LEU A 112 10.97 2.39 -11.51
C LEU A 112 11.03 1.07 -10.77
N THR A 113 12.16 0.40 -10.95
CA THR A 113 12.59 -0.68 -10.07
C THR A 113 13.57 -0.08 -9.08
N LEU A 114 13.17 -0.03 -7.81
CA LEU A 114 14.06 0.46 -6.77
C LEU A 114 14.94 -0.68 -6.28
N PRO A 115 16.24 -0.45 -6.12
CA PRO A 115 17.14 -1.48 -5.63
C PRO A 115 16.77 -1.84 -4.19
N THR A 116 17.09 -3.08 -3.81
CA THR A 116 17.05 -3.44 -2.40
C THR A 116 18.09 -2.61 -1.67
N SER A 117 17.76 -2.20 -0.45
CA SER A 117 18.73 -1.57 0.42
C SER A 117 19.83 -2.57 0.73
N GLY A 118 20.96 -2.30 0.27
CA GLY A 118 22.07 -3.23 0.48
C GLY A 118 23.25 -2.50 1.00
#